data_c6a52ec1af1e983b685b0a2136ce1469
#
_entry.id   c6a52ec1af1e983b685b0a2136ce1469
#
_cell.length_a   1.000
_cell.length_b   1.000
_cell.length_c   1.000
_cell.angle_alpha   90.00
_cell.angle_beta   90.00
_cell.angle_gamma   90.00
#
_symmetry.space_group_name_H-M   'P 1'
#
loop_
_entity.id
_entity.type
_entity.pdbx_description
1 polymer ?
#
loop_
_entity_poly.entity_id
_entity_poly.type
_entity_poly.pdbx_seq_one_letter_code
_entity_poly.pdbx_strand_id
1 'polypeptide(L)'
;MDAFQSVAFDYGRRALVSPFFGALWAALIVWYLVTYLISPLRRFPGPILAGWTNLWRIYHVRKGKVHILTTELHKKYGPVVRIAPNVVDLDMPELIRTIYSTRGDYRKTEFYHGSSAKNNGKIIYNLFSECDPQVHAQQKRPIAKHYSMSGVLPLEPHIDETIGFLCRRLEEEFIDGPKAGRLCDIGQWLLYYTWDVVGKVTFSEPIGYLEKGYDFDHTIAISDKAMDYFALVSQLPILDHLMDKNPIYRIGPPSFGNITNISIQHLIDRLQGKDTAYHNPSKPDFLDKFIEAKATFPNVVDDAQIISYLMINMIAGADTTAITLNAALYFALKNPAVWKRLQDETSSLHSESSIIVPFKTAQDLPYLNAVIREAMRMHPGVAMCLERYVPDEGLTLPDGQFIPGGCIVGMNPYVLARNQSVWGEDADFFRPERWLRDPTRETEEAYQERLKRMNAADLTFGAGSRVCIGRSLGMMEVYKVMATLVSRYEVELADPKGEWKTHNSFFVRQEGIEVKLRRRST
;
A
#
# COMPACT_ATOMS: atom_id res chain seq x y z
N MET A 1 4.05 49.50 -12.14
CA MET A 1 3.75 48.17 -11.59
C MET A 1 3.56 48.22 -10.08
N ASP A 2 4.25 49.08 -9.37
CA ASP A 2 4.21 49.19 -7.92
C ASP A 2 2.90 49.79 -7.33
N ALA A 3 2.25 50.70 -8.04
CA ALA A 3 0.99 51.30 -7.60
C ALA A 3 -0.19 50.32 -7.62
N PHE A 4 -0.21 49.37 -8.57
CA PHE A 4 -1.26 48.33 -8.61
C PHE A 4 -1.10 47.26 -7.53
N GLN A 5 0.13 46.93 -7.18
CA GLN A 5 0.41 46.01 -6.08
C GLN A 5 0.07 46.61 -4.71
N SER A 6 0.35 47.89 -4.50
CA SER A 6 0.03 48.57 -3.25
C SER A 6 -1.49 48.71 -3.03
N VAL A 7 -2.26 48.99 -4.10
CA VAL A 7 -3.72 49.11 -4.05
C VAL A 7 -4.38 47.73 -3.80
N ALA A 8 -3.89 46.67 -4.45
CA ALA A 8 -4.40 45.30 -4.23
C ALA A 8 -4.10 44.82 -2.80
N PHE A 9 -2.94 45.19 -2.25
CA PHE A 9 -2.54 44.86 -0.87
C PHE A 9 -3.39 45.61 0.16
N ASP A 10 -3.74 46.86 -0.12
CA ASP A 10 -4.55 47.69 0.80
C ASP A 10 -6.04 47.31 0.75
N TYR A 11 -6.58 46.92 -0.43
CA TYR A 11 -7.93 46.34 -0.55
C TYR A 11 -8.02 44.96 0.12
N GLY A 12 -7.03 44.11 -0.03
CA GLY A 12 -6.97 42.82 0.68
C GLY A 12 -6.92 42.99 2.21
N ARG A 13 -6.19 44.00 2.71
CA ARG A 13 -6.09 44.32 4.15
C ARG A 13 -7.40 44.91 4.70
N ARG A 14 -8.07 45.78 3.93
CA ARG A 14 -9.38 46.34 4.33
C ARG A 14 -10.51 45.32 4.29
N ALA A 15 -10.46 44.35 3.36
CA ALA A 15 -11.39 43.24 3.32
C ALA A 15 -11.24 42.32 4.56
N LEU A 16 -10.01 42.02 4.97
CA LEU A 16 -9.73 41.23 6.16
C LEU A 16 -10.10 41.93 7.50
N VAL A 17 -10.24 43.24 7.50
CA VAL A 17 -10.57 44.08 8.70
C VAL A 17 -12.06 44.52 8.65
N SER A 18 -12.82 44.15 7.64
CA SER A 18 -14.26 44.44 7.58
C SER A 18 -14.99 43.78 8.75
N PRO A 19 -15.90 44.49 9.46
CA PRO A 19 -16.70 43.93 10.56
C PRO A 19 -17.45 42.66 10.18
N PHE A 20 -17.81 42.52 8.91
CA PHE A 20 -18.42 41.31 8.35
C PHE A 20 -17.48 40.09 8.41
N PHE A 21 -16.21 40.26 8.00
CA PHE A 21 -15.22 39.16 8.10
C PHE A 21 -14.88 38.87 9.56
N GLY A 22 -14.80 39.87 10.42
CA GLY A 22 -14.63 39.68 11.86
C GLY A 22 -15.77 38.88 12.47
N ALA A 23 -17.02 39.20 12.14
CA ALA A 23 -18.20 38.46 12.57
C ALA A 23 -18.22 37.02 12.03
N LEU A 24 -17.84 36.82 10.76
CA LEU A 24 -17.74 35.49 10.14
C LEU A 24 -16.68 34.64 10.86
N TRP A 25 -15.50 35.18 11.11
CA TRP A 25 -14.44 34.48 11.85
C TRP A 25 -14.86 34.16 13.29
N ALA A 26 -15.52 35.09 13.97
CA ALA A 26 -16.05 34.85 15.31
C ALA A 26 -17.11 33.73 15.29
N ALA A 27 -18.02 33.75 14.32
CA ALA A 27 -19.02 32.69 14.15
C ALA A 27 -18.39 31.33 13.87
N LEU A 28 -17.36 31.26 13.02
CA LEU A 28 -16.62 30.03 12.76
C LEU A 28 -15.90 29.51 14.01
N ILE A 29 -15.25 30.40 14.77
CA ILE A 29 -14.58 30.02 16.02
C ILE A 29 -15.60 29.50 17.03
N VAL A 30 -16.73 30.20 17.21
CA VAL A 30 -17.81 29.74 18.10
C VAL A 30 -18.35 28.40 17.64
N TRP A 31 -18.59 28.21 16.35
CA TRP A 31 -19.01 26.93 15.77
C TRP A 31 -18.04 25.81 16.11
N TYR A 32 -16.73 26.01 15.90
CA TYR A 32 -15.73 25.00 16.22
C TYR A 32 -15.59 24.74 17.72
N LEU A 33 -15.70 25.76 18.56
CA LEU A 33 -15.69 25.60 20.02
C LEU A 33 -16.90 24.78 20.48
N VAL A 34 -18.08 25.11 19.99
CA VAL A 34 -19.32 24.38 20.33
C VAL A 34 -19.24 22.93 19.87
N THR A 35 -18.83 22.68 18.63
CA THR A 35 -18.69 21.31 18.11
C THR A 35 -17.64 20.51 18.86
N TYR A 36 -16.53 21.13 19.29
CA TYR A 36 -15.52 20.49 20.12
C TYR A 36 -16.05 20.14 21.52
N LEU A 37 -16.75 21.07 22.17
CA LEU A 37 -17.29 20.88 23.52
C LEU A 37 -18.43 19.84 23.58
N ILE A 38 -19.24 19.78 22.53
CA ILE A 38 -20.34 18.79 22.40
C ILE A 38 -19.81 17.43 21.94
N SER A 39 -18.63 17.38 21.32
CA SER A 39 -18.09 16.13 20.77
C SER A 39 -18.00 15.04 21.83
N PRO A 40 -18.55 13.83 21.56
CA PRO A 40 -18.41 12.69 22.46
C PRO A 40 -16.96 12.24 22.61
N LEU A 41 -16.09 12.59 21.65
CA LEU A 41 -14.67 12.26 21.65
C LEU A 41 -13.79 13.27 22.40
N ARG A 42 -14.36 14.30 23.04
CA ARG A 42 -13.57 15.34 23.74
C ARG A 42 -12.71 14.79 24.89
N ARG A 43 -13.09 13.62 25.44
CA ARG A 43 -12.34 12.97 26.55
C ARG A 43 -11.08 12.26 26.07
N PHE A 44 -11.00 11.92 24.79
CA PHE A 44 -9.85 11.22 24.24
C PHE A 44 -8.70 12.20 23.96
N PRO A 45 -7.48 11.86 24.40
CA PRO A 45 -6.32 12.71 24.23
C PRO A 45 -5.92 12.83 22.76
N GLY A 46 -5.27 13.96 22.43
CA GLY A 46 -4.77 14.22 21.07
C GLY A 46 -4.42 15.70 20.88
N PRO A 47 -3.90 16.07 19.70
CA PRO A 47 -3.63 17.46 19.38
C PRO A 47 -4.93 18.27 19.37
N ILE A 48 -4.94 19.45 20.03
CA ILE A 48 -6.13 20.30 20.16
C ILE A 48 -6.71 20.61 18.77
N LEU A 49 -5.87 21.03 17.82
CA LEU A 49 -6.31 21.36 16.46
C LEU A 49 -6.89 20.16 15.71
N ALA A 50 -6.40 18.96 15.97
CA ALA A 50 -6.98 17.74 15.39
C ALA A 50 -8.42 17.52 15.86
N GLY A 51 -8.70 17.77 17.14
CA GLY A 51 -10.05 17.69 17.69
C GLY A 51 -11.03 18.73 17.13
N TRP A 52 -10.54 19.78 16.47
CA TRP A 52 -11.36 20.87 15.94
C TRP A 52 -11.61 20.77 14.43
N THR A 53 -10.61 20.30 13.64
CA THR A 53 -10.73 20.35 12.18
C THR A 53 -9.89 19.28 11.48
N ASN A 54 -10.45 18.72 10.39
CA ASN A 54 -9.73 17.84 9.48
C ASN A 54 -8.61 18.55 8.70
N LEU A 55 -8.59 19.88 8.65
CA LEU A 55 -7.49 20.63 8.01
C LEU A 55 -6.14 20.35 8.67
N TRP A 56 -6.13 20.02 9.96
CA TRP A 56 -4.95 19.54 10.65
C TRP A 56 -4.38 18.26 10.00
N ARG A 57 -5.26 17.29 9.72
CA ARG A 57 -4.87 16.04 9.03
C ARG A 57 -4.35 16.31 7.62
N ILE A 58 -5.07 17.12 6.83
CA ILE A 58 -4.68 17.51 5.46
C ILE A 58 -3.27 18.12 5.48
N TYR A 59 -2.99 19.05 6.40
CA TYR A 59 -1.68 19.67 6.53
C TYR A 59 -0.56 18.65 6.79
N HIS A 60 -0.78 17.70 7.70
CA HIS A 60 0.23 16.70 8.05
C HIS A 60 0.38 15.61 6.99
N VAL A 61 -0.71 15.18 6.36
CA VAL A 61 -0.67 14.20 5.26
C VAL A 61 0.10 14.78 4.07
N ARG A 62 -0.11 16.06 3.73
CA ARG A 62 0.63 16.74 2.65
C ARG A 62 2.16 16.69 2.85
N LYS A 63 2.65 16.57 4.07
CA LYS A 63 4.09 16.46 4.36
C LYS A 63 4.66 15.06 4.05
N GLY A 64 3.82 14.09 3.73
CA GLY A 64 4.24 12.73 3.38
C GLY A 64 4.86 11.92 4.51
N LYS A 65 4.71 12.35 5.78
CA LYS A 65 5.32 11.69 6.97
C LYS A 65 4.32 11.47 8.11
N VAL A 66 3.04 11.34 7.78
CA VAL A 66 1.97 11.21 8.78
C VAL A 66 2.12 9.95 9.65
N HIS A 67 2.69 8.87 9.14
CA HIS A 67 2.95 7.64 9.90
C HIS A 67 3.94 7.86 11.05
N ILE A 68 5.00 8.64 10.82
CA ILE A 68 5.98 9.01 11.85
C ILE A 68 5.29 9.87 12.91
N LEU A 69 4.56 10.92 12.46
CA LEU A 69 3.80 11.78 13.36
C LEU A 69 2.82 10.99 14.24
N THR A 70 2.05 10.05 13.63
CA THR A 70 1.07 9.25 14.38
C THR A 70 1.76 8.40 15.45
N THR A 71 2.92 7.81 15.13
CA THR A 71 3.72 7.06 16.13
C THR A 71 4.14 7.96 17.30
N GLU A 72 4.63 9.17 17.02
CA GLU A 72 5.01 10.11 18.08
C GLU A 72 3.80 10.57 18.91
N LEU A 73 2.61 10.66 18.29
CA LEU A 73 1.39 10.97 19.03
C LEU A 73 1.02 9.83 19.99
N HIS A 74 1.13 8.57 19.57
CA HIS A 74 0.90 7.42 20.47
C HIS A 74 1.93 7.34 21.58
N LYS A 75 3.20 7.61 21.31
CA LYS A 75 4.23 7.73 22.37
C LYS A 75 3.88 8.80 23.40
N LYS A 76 3.28 9.93 22.96
CA LYS A 76 2.93 11.05 23.81
C LYS A 76 1.63 10.90 24.57
N TYR A 77 0.58 10.40 23.89
CA TYR A 77 -0.80 10.41 24.41
C TYR A 77 -1.30 9.04 24.84
N GLY A 78 -0.55 7.97 24.55
CA GLY A 78 -0.94 6.59 24.85
C GLY A 78 -1.64 5.88 23.69
N PRO A 79 -2.27 4.72 23.95
CA PRO A 79 -2.78 3.83 22.89
C PRO A 79 -4.05 4.34 22.21
N VAL A 80 -4.66 5.40 22.69
CA VAL A 80 -5.90 5.98 22.14
C VAL A 80 -5.65 7.45 21.83
N VAL A 81 -5.64 7.81 20.55
CA VAL A 81 -5.32 9.18 20.12
C VAL A 81 -6.41 9.73 19.21
N ARG A 82 -7.00 10.85 19.60
CA ARG A 82 -7.94 11.59 18.75
C ARG A 82 -7.17 12.35 17.67
N ILE A 83 -7.33 11.95 16.41
CA ILE A 83 -6.61 12.50 15.25
C ILE A 83 -7.47 13.38 14.35
N ALA A 84 -8.79 13.46 14.62
CA ALA A 84 -9.74 14.34 13.91
C ALA A 84 -10.96 14.63 14.79
N PRO A 85 -11.88 15.52 14.38
CA PRO A 85 -13.10 15.81 15.13
C PRO A 85 -13.93 14.57 15.49
N ASN A 86 -13.99 13.59 14.60
CA ASN A 86 -14.75 12.34 14.76
C ASN A 86 -13.91 11.07 14.57
N VAL A 87 -12.58 11.13 14.66
CA VAL A 87 -11.69 9.97 14.40
C VAL A 87 -10.73 9.75 15.57
N VAL A 88 -10.66 8.51 16.02
CA VAL A 88 -9.71 8.00 17.00
C VAL A 88 -8.81 6.94 16.36
N ASP A 89 -7.50 7.13 16.44
CA ASP A 89 -6.49 6.12 16.07
C ASP A 89 -6.16 5.29 17.30
N LEU A 90 -6.11 3.96 17.15
CA LEU A 90 -5.92 2.99 18.22
C LEU A 90 -4.63 2.20 18.02
N ASP A 91 -3.80 2.12 19.04
CA ASP A 91 -2.67 1.19 19.17
C ASP A 91 -3.07 0.05 20.12
N MET A 92 -4.09 -0.73 19.72
CA MET A 92 -4.71 -1.79 20.50
C MET A 92 -4.86 -3.07 19.67
N PRO A 93 -3.81 -3.89 19.54
CA PRO A 93 -3.81 -5.10 18.70
C PRO A 93 -4.94 -6.07 19.02
N GLU A 94 -5.38 -6.14 20.26
CA GLU A 94 -6.48 -7.00 20.75
C GLU A 94 -7.82 -6.67 20.09
N LEU A 95 -8.02 -5.42 19.63
CA LEU A 95 -9.26 -4.99 18.97
C LEU A 95 -9.26 -5.22 17.45
N ILE A 96 -8.18 -5.73 16.86
CA ILE A 96 -8.10 -5.99 15.40
C ILE A 96 -9.25 -6.89 14.93
N ARG A 97 -9.51 -7.98 15.66
CA ARG A 97 -10.56 -8.94 15.31
C ARG A 97 -11.97 -8.40 15.47
N THR A 98 -12.14 -7.39 16.33
CA THR A 98 -13.41 -6.70 16.55
C THR A 98 -13.66 -5.69 15.42
N ILE A 99 -12.72 -4.75 15.23
CA ILE A 99 -12.88 -3.63 14.27
C ILE A 99 -12.78 -4.12 12.83
N TYR A 100 -11.89 -5.07 12.54
CA TYR A 100 -11.70 -5.62 11.20
C TYR A 100 -12.25 -7.05 11.13
N SER A 101 -13.49 -7.24 11.58
CA SER A 101 -14.15 -8.54 11.61
C SER A 101 -14.52 -9.02 10.20
N THR A 102 -14.80 -10.32 10.08
CA THR A 102 -15.37 -10.90 8.85
C THR A 102 -16.87 -10.62 8.72
N ARG A 103 -17.56 -10.23 9.79
CA ARG A 103 -19.00 -9.93 9.80
C ARG A 103 -19.34 -8.64 9.07
N GLY A 104 -18.42 -7.65 9.07
CA GLY A 104 -18.62 -6.37 8.38
C GLY A 104 -19.39 -5.33 9.20
N ASP A 105 -19.56 -5.54 10.51
CA ASP A 105 -20.28 -4.63 11.41
C ASP A 105 -19.64 -3.23 11.42
N TYR A 106 -18.31 -3.17 11.39
CA TYR A 106 -17.52 -1.96 11.26
C TYR A 106 -17.30 -1.65 9.78
N ARG A 107 -18.19 -0.88 9.15
CA ARG A 107 -18.09 -0.54 7.73
C ARG A 107 -16.97 0.47 7.46
N LYS A 108 -16.42 0.46 6.25
CA LYS A 108 -15.48 1.49 5.76
C LYS A 108 -16.14 2.87 5.76
N THR A 109 -15.32 3.91 5.96
CA THR A 109 -15.76 5.30 5.86
C THR A 109 -15.62 5.82 4.43
N GLU A 110 -16.18 6.98 4.15
CA GLU A 110 -16.06 7.67 2.88
C GLU A 110 -14.61 8.14 2.58
N PHE A 111 -13.67 7.96 3.52
CA PHE A 111 -12.24 8.10 3.28
C PHE A 111 -11.80 7.36 2.00
N TYR A 112 -12.33 6.18 1.77
CA TYR A 112 -11.93 5.33 0.65
C TYR A 112 -12.53 5.75 -0.69
N HIS A 113 -13.54 6.60 -0.71
CA HIS A 113 -14.20 7.08 -1.94
C HIS A 113 -13.27 7.88 -2.85
N GLY A 114 -12.24 8.55 -2.30
CA GLY A 114 -11.26 9.30 -3.09
C GLY A 114 -10.50 8.46 -4.13
N SER A 115 -10.48 7.13 -3.97
CA SER A 115 -9.89 6.19 -4.96
C SER A 115 -10.90 5.66 -5.99
N SER A 116 -12.15 6.13 -5.98
CA SER A 116 -13.16 5.78 -7.00
C SER A 116 -12.93 6.54 -8.30
N ALA A 117 -13.42 5.99 -9.40
CA ALA A 117 -13.40 6.65 -10.70
C ALA A 117 -14.73 7.34 -11.00
N LYS A 118 -14.73 8.32 -11.91
CA LYS A 118 -15.97 8.89 -12.48
C LYS A 118 -16.03 8.59 -13.97
N ASN A 119 -17.08 7.94 -14.43
CA ASN A 119 -17.31 7.63 -15.84
C ASN A 119 -18.74 8.03 -16.23
N ASN A 120 -18.90 8.79 -17.31
CA ASN A 120 -20.20 9.26 -17.81
C ASN A 120 -21.08 9.89 -16.71
N GLY A 121 -20.48 10.70 -15.84
CA GLY A 121 -21.17 11.38 -14.75
C GLY A 121 -21.48 10.52 -13.52
N LYS A 122 -21.29 9.20 -13.57
CA LYS A 122 -21.49 8.27 -12.45
C LYS A 122 -20.18 7.97 -11.73
N ILE A 123 -20.22 7.89 -10.41
CA ILE A 123 -19.08 7.42 -9.58
C ILE A 123 -19.11 5.90 -9.61
N ILE A 124 -17.96 5.31 -9.96
CA ILE A 124 -17.75 3.85 -10.02
C ILE A 124 -16.82 3.46 -8.88
N TYR A 125 -17.36 2.73 -7.92
CA TYR A 125 -16.59 2.17 -6.82
C TYR A 125 -15.95 0.85 -7.25
N ASN A 126 -14.67 0.69 -6.93
CA ASN A 126 -13.93 -0.57 -7.09
C ASN A 126 -13.91 -1.33 -5.76
N LEU A 127 -13.35 -2.54 -5.72
CA LEU A 127 -13.27 -3.36 -4.51
C LEU A 127 -12.60 -2.66 -3.32
N PHE A 128 -11.70 -1.72 -3.56
CA PHE A 128 -11.05 -0.97 -2.48
C PHE A 128 -11.91 0.18 -1.99
N SER A 129 -12.56 0.92 -2.89
CA SER A 129 -13.38 2.10 -2.55
C SER A 129 -14.80 1.76 -2.13
N GLU A 130 -15.30 0.56 -2.40
CA GLU A 130 -16.64 0.13 -1.99
C GLU A 130 -16.76 0.01 -0.46
N CYS A 131 -17.61 0.83 0.13
CA CYS A 131 -17.82 0.90 1.57
C CYS A 131 -18.95 0.00 2.07
N ASP A 132 -19.94 -0.31 1.23
CA ASP A 132 -21.01 -1.24 1.57
C ASP A 132 -20.47 -2.68 1.67
N PRO A 133 -20.64 -3.35 2.83
CA PRO A 133 -20.12 -4.71 3.01
C PRO A 133 -20.79 -5.75 2.11
N GLN A 134 -22.08 -5.57 1.80
CA GLN A 134 -22.83 -6.53 0.98
C GLN A 134 -22.45 -6.40 -0.49
N VAL A 135 -22.40 -5.18 -1.02
CA VAL A 135 -21.98 -4.91 -2.40
C VAL A 135 -20.54 -5.38 -2.61
N HIS A 136 -19.64 -5.07 -1.67
CA HIS A 136 -18.26 -5.56 -1.72
C HIS A 136 -18.18 -7.10 -1.74
N ALA A 137 -18.95 -7.77 -0.89
CA ALA A 137 -18.97 -9.23 -0.85
C ALA A 137 -19.47 -9.84 -2.18
N GLN A 138 -20.50 -9.23 -2.79
CA GLN A 138 -21.01 -9.63 -4.10
C GLN A 138 -19.94 -9.46 -5.18
N GLN A 139 -19.25 -8.33 -5.24
CA GLN A 139 -18.18 -8.08 -6.23
C GLN A 139 -16.94 -8.95 -6.00
N LYS A 140 -16.57 -9.23 -4.73
CA LYS A 140 -15.38 -10.02 -4.39
C LYS A 140 -15.57 -11.52 -4.67
N ARG A 141 -16.75 -12.08 -4.38
CA ARG A 141 -17.03 -13.52 -4.45
C ARG A 141 -16.69 -14.16 -5.80
N PRO A 142 -17.03 -13.59 -6.97
CA PRO A 142 -16.73 -14.18 -8.27
C PRO A 142 -15.25 -14.42 -8.52
N ILE A 143 -14.37 -13.56 -7.98
CA ILE A 143 -12.94 -13.58 -8.30
C ILE A 143 -12.05 -14.10 -7.17
N ALA A 144 -12.57 -14.24 -5.94
CA ALA A 144 -11.77 -14.57 -4.76
C ALA A 144 -10.96 -15.87 -4.89
N LYS A 145 -11.54 -16.90 -5.54
CA LYS A 145 -10.87 -18.19 -5.77
C LYS A 145 -9.57 -18.05 -6.58
N HIS A 146 -9.52 -17.09 -7.50
CA HIS A 146 -8.40 -16.88 -8.43
C HIS A 146 -7.19 -16.22 -7.74
N TYR A 147 -7.39 -15.60 -6.58
CA TYR A 147 -6.33 -15.01 -5.74
C TYR A 147 -5.90 -15.92 -4.57
N SER A 148 -6.51 -17.09 -4.42
CA SER A 148 -5.98 -18.11 -3.49
C SER A 148 -4.62 -18.61 -3.95
N MET A 149 -3.82 -19.22 -3.06
CA MET A 149 -2.52 -19.77 -3.46
C MET A 149 -2.65 -20.76 -4.62
N SER A 150 -3.64 -21.64 -4.59
CA SER A 150 -3.92 -22.57 -5.70
C SER A 150 -4.35 -21.87 -7.00
N GLY A 151 -4.97 -20.69 -6.89
CA GLY A 151 -5.38 -19.88 -8.04
C GLY A 151 -4.24 -19.07 -8.66
N VAL A 152 -3.23 -18.68 -7.89
CA VAL A 152 -2.09 -17.87 -8.37
C VAL A 152 -0.88 -18.74 -8.77
N LEU A 153 -0.74 -19.94 -8.22
CA LEU A 153 0.39 -20.83 -8.54
C LEU A 153 0.55 -21.10 -10.06
N PRO A 154 -0.52 -21.28 -10.86
CA PRO A 154 -0.39 -21.41 -12.31
C PRO A 154 0.18 -20.18 -13.03
N LEU A 155 0.25 -19.03 -12.38
CA LEU A 155 0.84 -17.79 -12.92
C LEU A 155 2.37 -17.72 -12.68
N GLU A 156 2.95 -18.66 -11.92
CA GLU A 156 4.39 -18.68 -11.63
C GLU A 156 5.27 -18.60 -12.87
N PRO A 157 4.99 -19.28 -13.99
CA PRO A 157 5.79 -19.14 -15.21
C PRO A 157 5.85 -17.72 -15.79
N HIS A 158 4.76 -16.92 -15.67
CA HIS A 158 4.76 -15.52 -16.10
C HIS A 158 5.64 -14.65 -15.21
N ILE A 159 5.64 -14.94 -13.91
CA ILE A 159 6.51 -14.28 -12.93
C ILE A 159 7.97 -14.63 -13.23
N ASP A 160 8.28 -15.90 -13.52
CA ASP A 160 9.63 -16.36 -13.88
C ASP A 160 10.20 -15.67 -15.12
N GLU A 161 9.40 -15.57 -16.17
CA GLU A 161 9.79 -14.87 -17.39
C GLU A 161 10.17 -13.41 -17.09
N THR A 162 9.37 -12.73 -16.25
CA THR A 162 9.59 -11.32 -15.93
C THR A 162 10.79 -11.13 -14.98
N ILE A 163 11.01 -12.02 -13.99
CA ILE A 163 12.21 -12.02 -13.15
C ILE A 163 13.45 -12.26 -14.01
N GLY A 164 13.39 -13.24 -14.93
CA GLY A 164 14.48 -13.52 -15.86
C GLY A 164 14.82 -12.32 -16.74
N PHE A 165 13.78 -11.57 -17.15
CA PHE A 165 13.97 -10.34 -17.92
C PHE A 165 14.59 -9.22 -17.07
N LEU A 166 14.12 -9.01 -15.84
CA LEU A 166 14.76 -8.09 -14.88
C LEU A 166 16.26 -8.40 -14.72
N CYS A 167 16.59 -9.65 -14.46
CA CYS A 167 18.00 -10.06 -14.28
C CYS A 167 18.84 -9.76 -15.53
N ARG A 168 18.36 -10.11 -16.73
CA ARG A 168 19.06 -9.78 -17.98
C ARG A 168 19.27 -8.27 -18.14
N ARG A 169 18.24 -7.46 -17.90
CA ARG A 169 18.35 -6.00 -18.02
C ARG A 169 19.36 -5.41 -17.03
N LEU A 170 19.36 -5.89 -15.77
CA LEU A 170 20.34 -5.46 -14.76
C LEU A 170 21.78 -5.84 -15.19
N GLU A 171 21.96 -7.03 -15.75
CA GLU A 171 23.28 -7.49 -16.22
C GLU A 171 23.72 -6.69 -17.45
N GLU A 172 22.88 -6.55 -18.45
CA GLU A 172 23.16 -5.78 -19.68
C GLU A 172 23.47 -4.31 -19.40
N GLU A 173 22.81 -3.71 -18.43
CA GLU A 173 23.01 -2.28 -18.14
C GLU A 173 24.16 -2.03 -17.17
N PHE A 174 24.26 -2.77 -16.06
CA PHE A 174 25.11 -2.40 -14.91
C PHE A 174 26.29 -3.34 -14.67
N ILE A 175 26.32 -4.53 -15.27
CA ILE A 175 27.40 -5.52 -15.06
C ILE A 175 28.25 -5.66 -16.31
N ASP A 176 27.66 -6.01 -17.46
CA ASP A 176 28.38 -6.28 -18.70
C ASP A 176 28.35 -5.12 -19.70
N GLY A 177 27.46 -4.14 -19.51
CA GLY A 177 27.15 -3.12 -20.49
C GLY A 177 27.78 -1.76 -20.21
N PRO A 178 27.24 -0.71 -20.85
CA PRO A 178 27.85 0.63 -20.85
C PRO A 178 27.83 1.33 -19.49
N LYS A 179 27.03 0.86 -18.56
CA LYS A 179 26.97 1.37 -17.18
C LYS A 179 27.64 0.42 -16.18
N ALA A 180 28.51 -0.51 -16.66
CA ALA A 180 29.20 -1.43 -15.78
C ALA A 180 29.96 -0.70 -14.65
N GLY A 181 29.73 -1.12 -13.41
CA GLY A 181 30.29 -0.51 -12.21
C GLY A 181 29.70 0.84 -11.81
N ARG A 182 28.73 1.40 -12.55
CA ARG A 182 27.96 2.58 -12.13
C ARG A 182 26.88 2.19 -11.11
N LEU A 183 26.35 3.21 -10.43
CA LEU A 183 25.25 3.03 -9.50
C LEU A 183 23.96 2.67 -10.24
N CYS A 184 23.23 1.75 -9.68
CA CYS A 184 21.90 1.33 -10.10
C CYS A 184 20.88 1.79 -9.06
N ASP A 185 19.88 2.58 -9.44
CA ASP A 185 18.70 2.75 -8.59
C ASP A 185 17.84 1.48 -8.65
N ILE A 186 18.20 0.53 -7.79
CA ILE A 186 17.54 -0.78 -7.76
C ILE A 186 16.06 -0.66 -7.37
N GLY A 187 15.72 0.35 -6.57
CA GLY A 187 14.33 0.60 -6.20
C GLY A 187 13.45 0.92 -7.40
N GLN A 188 13.98 1.71 -8.34
CA GLN A 188 13.29 2.04 -9.58
C GLN A 188 13.17 0.82 -10.52
N TRP A 189 14.20 -0.01 -10.62
CA TRP A 189 14.14 -1.24 -11.44
C TRP A 189 13.17 -2.27 -10.87
N LEU A 190 13.06 -2.39 -9.54
CA LEU A 190 12.04 -3.22 -8.90
C LEU A 190 10.62 -2.67 -9.13
N LEU A 191 10.45 -1.35 -9.20
CA LEU A 191 9.16 -0.75 -9.57
C LEU A 191 8.79 -1.05 -11.03
N TYR A 192 9.74 -0.97 -11.97
CA TYR A 192 9.51 -1.36 -13.37
C TYR A 192 9.14 -2.84 -13.47
N TYR A 193 9.83 -3.70 -12.71
CA TYR A 193 9.51 -5.11 -12.64
C TYR A 193 8.06 -5.35 -12.17
N THR A 194 7.64 -4.69 -11.11
CA THR A 194 6.30 -4.92 -10.56
C THR A 194 5.19 -4.44 -11.49
N TRP A 195 5.38 -3.36 -12.23
CA TRP A 195 4.45 -2.93 -13.26
C TRP A 195 4.41 -3.91 -14.46
N ASP A 196 5.55 -4.42 -14.89
CA ASP A 196 5.62 -5.37 -16.00
C ASP A 196 5.06 -6.74 -15.62
N VAL A 197 5.34 -7.24 -14.41
CA VAL A 197 4.82 -8.53 -13.98
C VAL A 197 3.31 -8.50 -13.77
N VAL A 198 2.76 -7.39 -13.22
CA VAL A 198 1.30 -7.28 -13.08
C VAL A 198 0.60 -7.20 -14.43
N GLY A 199 1.20 -6.55 -15.45
CA GLY A 199 0.76 -6.63 -16.84
C GLY A 199 0.79 -8.06 -17.37
N LYS A 200 1.92 -8.74 -17.18
CA LYS A 200 2.14 -10.13 -17.64
C LYS A 200 1.16 -11.13 -17.03
N VAL A 201 0.90 -11.07 -15.72
CA VAL A 201 -0.06 -11.98 -15.07
C VAL A 201 -1.52 -11.61 -15.34
N THR A 202 -1.78 -10.35 -15.74
CA THR A 202 -3.13 -9.86 -16.01
C THR A 202 -3.55 -10.07 -17.46
N PHE A 203 -2.64 -9.83 -18.41
CA PHE A 203 -2.92 -9.79 -19.85
C PHE A 203 -2.06 -10.76 -20.68
N SER A 204 -1.15 -11.51 -20.05
CA SER A 204 -0.09 -12.31 -20.71
C SER A 204 0.99 -11.46 -21.40
N GLU A 205 0.96 -10.14 -21.25
CA GLU A 205 1.88 -9.18 -21.87
C GLU A 205 2.39 -8.16 -20.84
N PRO A 206 3.73 -7.92 -20.75
CA PRO A 206 4.27 -6.86 -19.89
C PRO A 206 3.93 -5.48 -20.46
N ILE A 207 3.93 -4.44 -19.61
CA ILE A 207 3.73 -3.05 -20.05
C ILE A 207 4.94 -2.54 -20.85
N GLY A 208 6.16 -2.95 -20.45
CA GLY A 208 7.39 -2.62 -21.17
C GLY A 208 8.34 -1.68 -20.43
N TYR A 209 8.14 -1.43 -19.13
CA TYR A 209 9.03 -0.54 -18.36
C TYR A 209 10.43 -1.11 -18.19
N LEU A 210 10.57 -2.42 -18.00
CA LEU A 210 11.89 -3.08 -17.97
C LEU A 210 12.61 -2.95 -19.31
N GLU A 211 11.90 -3.07 -20.43
CA GLU A 211 12.47 -2.93 -21.76
C GLU A 211 13.00 -1.50 -21.98
N LYS A 212 12.18 -0.50 -21.68
CA LYS A 212 12.53 0.91 -21.89
C LYS A 212 13.51 1.45 -20.85
N GLY A 213 13.47 0.94 -19.61
CA GLY A 213 14.28 1.42 -18.50
C GLY A 213 13.84 2.79 -17.96
N TYR A 214 12.61 3.21 -18.24
CA TYR A 214 12.01 4.46 -17.74
C TYR A 214 10.48 4.45 -17.89
N ASP A 215 9.80 5.34 -17.16
CA ASP A 215 8.35 5.59 -17.25
C ASP A 215 8.01 6.33 -18.56
N PHE A 216 7.88 5.57 -19.65
CA PHE A 216 7.78 6.09 -21.02
C PHE A 216 6.40 6.70 -21.35
N ASP A 217 5.36 6.31 -20.64
CA ASP A 217 3.98 6.76 -20.85
C ASP A 217 3.42 7.57 -19.68
N HIS A 218 4.29 7.89 -18.70
CA HIS A 218 3.98 8.62 -17.47
C HIS A 218 2.95 7.97 -16.56
N THR A 219 2.61 6.69 -16.73
CA THR A 219 1.60 6.00 -15.91
C THR A 219 2.05 5.89 -14.45
N ILE A 220 3.33 5.61 -14.19
CA ILE A 220 3.88 5.56 -12.82
C ILE A 220 3.77 6.94 -12.15
N ALA A 221 4.19 7.99 -12.85
CA ALA A 221 4.07 9.36 -12.34
C ALA A 221 2.59 9.80 -12.13
N ILE A 222 1.66 9.29 -12.94
CA ILE A 222 0.22 9.51 -12.77
C ILE A 222 -0.28 8.77 -11.52
N SER A 223 0.16 7.51 -11.29
CA SER A 223 -0.16 6.74 -10.08
C SER A 223 0.25 7.49 -8.82
N ASP A 224 1.47 8.01 -8.80
CA ASP A 224 1.99 8.80 -7.69
C ASP A 224 1.14 10.03 -7.38
N LYS A 225 0.78 10.81 -8.40
CA LYS A 225 -0.08 11.99 -8.26
C LYS A 225 -1.49 11.64 -7.81
N ALA A 226 -2.02 10.51 -8.31
CA ALA A 226 -3.35 10.03 -7.91
C ALA A 226 -3.36 9.58 -6.44
N MET A 227 -2.29 8.93 -5.97
CA MET A 227 -2.14 8.56 -4.56
C MET A 227 -1.98 9.78 -3.66
N ASP A 228 -1.19 10.78 -4.07
CA ASP A 228 -1.05 12.04 -3.33
C ASP A 228 -2.41 12.75 -3.21
N TYR A 229 -3.16 12.82 -4.31
CA TYR A 229 -4.52 13.38 -4.31
C TYR A 229 -5.44 12.57 -3.39
N PHE A 230 -5.50 11.25 -3.55
CA PHE A 230 -6.29 10.35 -2.72
C PHE A 230 -6.00 10.58 -1.23
N ALA A 231 -4.73 10.55 -0.84
CA ALA A 231 -4.34 10.73 0.56
C ALA A 231 -4.83 12.06 1.15
N LEU A 232 -4.83 13.14 0.37
CA LEU A 232 -5.25 14.46 0.81
C LEU A 232 -6.78 14.60 0.91
N VAL A 233 -7.50 14.30 -0.17
CA VAL A 233 -8.96 14.53 -0.22
C VAL A 233 -9.72 13.58 0.70
N SER A 234 -9.18 12.38 0.92
CA SER A 234 -9.77 11.39 1.82
C SER A 234 -9.82 11.83 3.28
N GLN A 235 -9.01 12.84 3.67
CA GLN A 235 -9.10 13.42 5.01
C GLN A 235 -10.38 14.27 5.21
N LEU A 236 -10.97 14.74 4.12
CA LEU A 236 -12.24 15.49 4.08
C LEU A 236 -12.97 15.15 2.78
N PRO A 237 -13.72 14.03 2.72
CA PRO A 237 -14.28 13.47 1.48
C PRO A 237 -15.13 14.42 0.64
N ILE A 238 -15.72 15.45 1.25
CA ILE A 238 -16.45 16.49 0.51
C ILE A 238 -15.57 17.21 -0.51
N LEU A 239 -14.25 17.30 -0.28
CA LEU A 239 -13.32 17.91 -1.22
C LEU A 239 -13.26 17.14 -2.53
N ASP A 240 -13.33 15.81 -2.50
CA ASP A 240 -13.35 14.99 -3.71
C ASP A 240 -14.58 15.27 -4.57
N HIS A 241 -15.75 15.45 -3.95
CA HIS A 241 -16.97 15.84 -4.65
C HIS A 241 -16.88 17.24 -5.25
N LEU A 242 -16.19 18.17 -4.59
CA LEU A 242 -15.99 19.53 -5.10
C LEU A 242 -14.88 19.61 -6.16
N MET A 243 -13.99 18.62 -6.23
CA MET A 243 -12.80 18.62 -7.08
C MET A 243 -12.89 17.57 -8.20
N ASP A 244 -12.39 16.34 -7.99
CA ASP A 244 -12.33 15.31 -9.03
C ASP A 244 -13.71 14.82 -9.48
N LYS A 245 -14.66 14.70 -8.55
CA LYS A 245 -16.04 14.25 -8.82
C LYS A 245 -16.99 15.41 -9.13
N ASN A 246 -16.48 16.65 -9.26
CA ASN A 246 -17.30 17.82 -9.55
C ASN A 246 -18.15 17.60 -10.83
N PRO A 247 -19.47 17.85 -10.80
CA PRO A 247 -20.35 17.62 -11.95
C PRO A 247 -20.16 18.64 -13.08
N ILE A 248 -19.64 19.85 -12.76
CA ILE A 248 -19.50 20.95 -13.72
C ILE A 248 -18.09 20.99 -14.30
N TYR A 249 -17.08 21.03 -13.45
CA TYR A 249 -15.67 21.14 -13.85
C TYR A 249 -14.78 20.27 -12.96
N ARG A 250 -14.06 19.34 -13.58
CA ARG A 250 -13.16 18.41 -12.89
C ARG A 250 -11.86 19.12 -12.50
N ILE A 251 -11.53 19.14 -11.21
CA ILE A 251 -10.26 19.57 -10.65
C ILE A 251 -9.65 18.35 -9.94
N GLY A 252 -8.77 17.63 -10.59
CA GLY A 252 -8.21 16.41 -10.01
C GLY A 252 -6.87 16.03 -10.64
N PRO A 253 -6.26 14.93 -10.17
CA PRO A 253 -5.04 14.41 -10.77
C PRO A 253 -5.32 13.96 -12.21
N PRO A 254 -4.28 13.72 -13.02
CA PRO A 254 -4.46 13.05 -14.29
C PRO A 254 -5.23 11.73 -14.08
N SER A 255 -6.11 11.40 -15.01
CA SER A 255 -6.87 10.15 -14.93
C SER A 255 -5.97 8.97 -15.30
N PHE A 256 -6.30 7.78 -14.79
CA PHE A 256 -5.71 6.53 -15.24
C PHE A 256 -6.17 6.10 -16.65
N GLY A 257 -6.26 7.08 -17.55
CA GLY A 257 -6.72 6.87 -18.92
C GLY A 257 -5.92 5.79 -19.65
N ASN A 258 -4.60 5.79 -19.49
CA ASN A 258 -3.73 4.79 -20.10
C ASN A 258 -4.07 3.38 -19.60
N ILE A 259 -4.14 3.16 -18.29
CA ILE A 259 -4.49 1.86 -17.70
C ILE A 259 -5.89 1.43 -18.12
N THR A 260 -6.82 2.38 -18.14
CA THR A 260 -8.21 2.13 -18.59
C THR A 260 -8.23 1.69 -20.06
N ASN A 261 -7.51 2.40 -20.93
CA ASN A 261 -7.45 2.07 -22.36
C ASN A 261 -6.76 0.72 -22.60
N ILE A 262 -5.64 0.45 -21.90
CA ILE A 262 -4.96 -0.84 -21.93
C ILE A 262 -5.95 -1.95 -21.51
N SER A 263 -6.66 -1.79 -20.42
CA SER A 263 -7.63 -2.77 -19.91
C SER A 263 -8.77 -3.03 -20.91
N ILE A 264 -9.31 -1.96 -21.52
CA ILE A 264 -10.37 -2.05 -22.53
C ILE A 264 -9.85 -2.76 -23.79
N GLN A 265 -8.65 -2.36 -24.26
CA GLN A 265 -8.10 -2.92 -25.49
C GLN A 265 -7.80 -4.41 -25.34
N HIS A 266 -7.16 -4.82 -24.24
CA HIS A 266 -6.91 -6.25 -23.98
C HIS A 266 -8.20 -7.07 -23.85
N LEU A 267 -9.25 -6.51 -23.22
CA LEU A 267 -10.55 -7.18 -23.15
C LEU A 267 -11.16 -7.36 -24.55
N ILE A 268 -11.13 -6.33 -25.38
CA ILE A 268 -11.66 -6.39 -26.76
C ILE A 268 -10.85 -7.39 -27.59
N ASP A 269 -9.52 -7.34 -27.54
CA ASP A 269 -8.65 -8.20 -28.32
C ASP A 269 -8.81 -9.67 -27.91
N ARG A 270 -8.96 -9.98 -26.62
CA ARG A 270 -9.26 -11.31 -26.11
C ARG A 270 -10.60 -11.82 -26.58
N LEU A 271 -11.66 -11.02 -26.52
CA LEU A 271 -13.00 -11.39 -26.97
C LEU A 271 -13.07 -11.59 -28.49
N GLN A 272 -12.19 -10.95 -29.26
CA GLN A 272 -12.08 -11.05 -30.72
C GLN A 272 -11.03 -12.08 -31.20
N GLY A 273 -10.29 -12.70 -30.27
CA GLY A 273 -9.22 -13.65 -30.60
C GLY A 273 -8.03 -13.02 -31.32
N LYS A 274 -7.76 -11.72 -31.08
CA LYS A 274 -6.66 -10.97 -31.71
C LYS A 274 -5.35 -11.01 -30.93
N ASP A 275 -5.35 -11.57 -29.74
CA ASP A 275 -4.22 -11.61 -28.80
C ASP A 275 -3.37 -12.89 -28.91
N THR A 276 -3.57 -13.70 -29.95
CA THR A 276 -2.87 -14.97 -30.15
C THR A 276 -1.35 -14.87 -30.26
N ALA A 277 -0.83 -13.66 -30.51
CA ALA A 277 0.62 -13.42 -30.59
C ALA A 277 1.32 -13.52 -29.21
N TYR A 278 0.62 -13.20 -28.13
CA TYR A 278 1.19 -13.14 -26.78
C TYR A 278 0.40 -13.93 -25.72
N HIS A 279 -0.85 -14.28 -26.01
CA HIS A 279 -1.69 -15.07 -25.12
C HIS A 279 -1.72 -16.54 -25.50
N ASN A 280 -1.59 -17.40 -24.48
CA ASN A 280 -1.73 -18.85 -24.62
C ASN A 280 -2.90 -19.34 -23.75
N PRO A 281 -4.01 -19.80 -24.33
CA PRO A 281 -5.18 -20.28 -23.58
C PRO A 281 -4.89 -21.45 -22.62
N SER A 282 -3.80 -22.20 -22.83
CA SER A 282 -3.39 -23.27 -21.91
C SER A 282 -2.72 -22.74 -20.63
N LYS A 283 -2.38 -21.45 -20.58
CA LYS A 283 -1.78 -20.75 -19.44
C LYS A 283 -2.64 -19.54 -19.09
N PRO A 284 -3.82 -19.72 -18.48
CA PRO A 284 -4.79 -18.66 -18.27
C PRO A 284 -4.26 -17.58 -17.32
N ASP A 285 -4.41 -16.32 -17.74
CA ASP A 285 -4.12 -15.12 -16.96
C ASP A 285 -5.35 -14.62 -16.16
N PHE A 286 -5.26 -13.43 -15.52
CA PHE A 286 -6.40 -12.89 -14.79
C PHE A 286 -7.55 -12.44 -15.70
N LEU A 287 -7.27 -11.99 -16.93
CA LEU A 287 -8.32 -11.60 -17.88
C LEU A 287 -9.20 -12.82 -18.24
N ASP A 288 -8.61 -14.00 -18.49
CA ASP A 288 -9.37 -15.23 -18.70
C ASP A 288 -10.25 -15.58 -17.52
N LYS A 289 -9.68 -15.47 -16.31
CA LYS A 289 -10.39 -15.75 -15.05
C LYS A 289 -11.55 -14.79 -14.80
N PHE A 290 -11.42 -13.53 -15.21
CA PHE A 290 -12.50 -12.54 -15.08
C PHE A 290 -13.59 -12.74 -16.15
N ILE A 291 -13.23 -13.17 -17.37
CA ILE A 291 -14.19 -13.58 -18.40
C ILE A 291 -14.95 -14.85 -17.93
N GLU A 292 -14.28 -15.83 -17.34
CA GLU A 292 -14.92 -16.98 -16.69
C GLU A 292 -15.89 -16.55 -15.58
N ALA A 293 -15.47 -15.58 -14.77
CA ALA A 293 -16.33 -15.03 -13.71
C ALA A 293 -17.59 -14.37 -14.25
N LYS A 294 -17.53 -13.66 -15.40
CA LYS A 294 -18.72 -13.12 -16.09
C LYS A 294 -19.66 -14.25 -16.55
N ALA A 295 -19.14 -15.31 -17.10
CA ALA A 295 -19.94 -16.45 -17.53
C ALA A 295 -20.64 -17.15 -16.35
N THR A 296 -19.97 -17.23 -15.20
CA THR A 296 -20.47 -17.91 -13.99
C THR A 296 -21.42 -17.02 -13.17
N PHE A 297 -21.20 -15.69 -13.14
CA PHE A 297 -21.94 -14.72 -12.33
C PHE A 297 -22.46 -13.54 -13.17
N PRO A 298 -23.26 -13.77 -14.23
CA PRO A 298 -23.64 -12.73 -15.20
C PRO A 298 -24.47 -11.57 -14.60
N ASN A 299 -25.13 -11.78 -13.45
CA ASN A 299 -25.89 -10.75 -12.75
C ASN A 299 -25.01 -9.79 -11.91
N VAL A 300 -23.72 -10.10 -11.74
CA VAL A 300 -22.76 -9.33 -10.93
C VAL A 300 -21.59 -8.83 -11.75
N VAL A 301 -21.13 -9.63 -12.71
CA VAL A 301 -19.94 -9.35 -13.51
C VAL A 301 -20.37 -9.10 -14.96
N ASP A 302 -20.33 -7.87 -15.37
CA ASP A 302 -20.43 -7.42 -16.76
C ASP A 302 -19.05 -6.94 -17.26
N ASP A 303 -18.96 -6.42 -18.48
CA ASP A 303 -17.69 -5.93 -19.05
C ASP A 303 -17.14 -4.72 -18.26
N ALA A 304 -18.01 -3.87 -17.72
CA ALA A 304 -17.60 -2.74 -16.89
C ALA A 304 -16.98 -3.23 -15.56
N GLN A 305 -17.53 -4.29 -14.98
CA GLN A 305 -16.98 -4.90 -13.77
C GLN A 305 -15.66 -5.62 -14.06
N ILE A 306 -15.50 -6.27 -15.23
CA ILE A 306 -14.19 -6.83 -15.66
C ILE A 306 -13.16 -5.71 -15.74
N ILE A 307 -13.45 -4.60 -16.42
CA ILE A 307 -12.54 -3.47 -16.54
C ILE A 307 -12.18 -2.93 -15.13
N SER A 308 -13.14 -2.84 -14.22
CA SER A 308 -12.88 -2.44 -12.83
C SER A 308 -11.90 -3.39 -12.12
N TYR A 309 -12.04 -4.71 -12.31
CA TYR A 309 -11.09 -5.69 -11.76
C TYR A 309 -9.70 -5.58 -12.38
N LEU A 310 -9.61 -5.41 -13.69
CA LEU A 310 -8.34 -5.23 -14.39
C LEU A 310 -7.60 -3.98 -13.91
N MET A 311 -8.31 -2.86 -13.82
CA MET A 311 -7.74 -1.61 -13.34
C MET A 311 -7.22 -1.70 -11.91
N ILE A 312 -8.02 -2.26 -10.99
CA ILE A 312 -7.58 -2.39 -9.60
C ILE A 312 -6.43 -3.38 -9.45
N ASN A 313 -6.39 -4.42 -10.29
CA ASN A 313 -5.28 -5.37 -10.33
C ASN A 313 -3.97 -4.66 -10.68
N MET A 314 -3.98 -3.84 -11.72
CA MET A 314 -2.83 -3.05 -12.16
C MET A 314 -2.36 -2.05 -11.09
N ILE A 315 -3.28 -1.19 -10.62
CA ILE A 315 -2.95 -0.10 -9.70
C ILE A 315 -2.51 -0.61 -8.32
N ALA A 316 -3.19 -1.63 -7.78
CA ALA A 316 -2.88 -2.13 -6.46
C ALA A 316 -1.71 -3.12 -6.43
N GLY A 317 -1.48 -3.86 -7.52
CA GLY A 317 -0.47 -4.91 -7.58
C GLY A 317 0.95 -4.39 -7.73
N ALA A 318 1.16 -3.34 -8.53
CA ALA A 318 2.49 -2.86 -8.86
C ALA A 318 3.18 -2.14 -7.68
N ASP A 319 2.64 -1.00 -7.26
CA ASP A 319 3.31 -0.13 -6.27
C ASP A 319 3.51 -0.80 -4.92
N THR A 320 2.53 -1.56 -4.43
CA THR A 320 2.62 -2.19 -3.10
C THR A 320 3.65 -3.31 -3.04
N THR A 321 3.79 -4.07 -4.12
CA THR A 321 4.80 -5.13 -4.23
C THR A 321 6.19 -4.51 -4.35
N ALA A 322 6.37 -3.44 -5.13
CA ALA A 322 7.63 -2.69 -5.21
C ALA A 322 8.07 -2.15 -3.85
N ILE A 323 7.15 -1.54 -3.08
CA ILE A 323 7.42 -1.04 -1.73
C ILE A 323 7.94 -2.16 -0.82
N THR A 324 7.34 -3.34 -0.91
CA THR A 324 7.74 -4.49 -0.09
C THR A 324 9.11 -5.02 -0.50
N LEU A 325 9.38 -5.17 -1.80
CA LEU A 325 10.68 -5.57 -2.34
C LEU A 325 11.78 -4.59 -1.94
N ASN A 326 11.53 -3.30 -2.14
CA ASN A 326 12.45 -2.23 -1.77
C ASN A 326 12.76 -2.26 -0.26
N ALA A 327 11.75 -2.45 0.58
CA ALA A 327 11.96 -2.55 2.02
C ALA A 327 12.79 -3.79 2.40
N ALA A 328 12.48 -4.95 1.83
CA ALA A 328 13.21 -6.19 2.12
C ALA A 328 14.67 -6.08 1.71
N LEU A 329 14.94 -5.57 0.52
CA LEU A 329 16.30 -5.39 0.03
C LEU A 329 17.08 -4.34 0.83
N TYR A 330 16.47 -3.16 1.03
CA TYR A 330 17.10 -2.06 1.76
C TYR A 330 17.49 -2.45 3.18
N PHE A 331 16.56 -2.99 3.97
CA PHE A 331 16.87 -3.39 5.35
C PHE A 331 17.90 -4.51 5.42
N ALA A 332 17.87 -5.45 4.48
CA ALA A 332 18.88 -6.50 4.42
C ALA A 332 20.29 -5.90 4.14
N LEU A 333 20.39 -4.98 3.17
CA LEU A 333 21.65 -4.34 2.80
C LEU A 333 22.17 -3.37 3.86
N LYS A 334 21.28 -2.68 4.59
CA LYS A 334 21.66 -1.81 5.74
C LYS A 334 22.26 -2.61 6.90
N ASN A 335 22.07 -3.92 6.92
CA ASN A 335 22.55 -4.82 7.97
C ASN A 335 23.48 -5.90 7.37
N PRO A 336 24.79 -5.66 7.25
CA PRO A 336 25.72 -6.57 6.58
C PRO A 336 25.68 -8.01 7.09
N ALA A 337 25.45 -8.21 8.40
CA ALA A 337 25.31 -9.55 8.98
C ALA A 337 24.04 -10.28 8.48
N VAL A 338 22.93 -9.53 8.28
CA VAL A 338 21.70 -10.07 7.70
C VAL A 338 21.91 -10.45 6.24
N TRP A 339 22.53 -9.55 5.46
CA TRP A 339 22.84 -9.81 4.05
C TRP A 339 23.72 -11.05 3.89
N LYS A 340 24.81 -11.13 4.65
CA LYS A 340 25.70 -12.29 4.66
C LYS A 340 24.95 -13.59 4.98
N ARG A 341 24.10 -13.58 5.99
CA ARG A 341 23.33 -14.77 6.38
C ARG A 341 22.31 -15.19 5.31
N LEU A 342 21.69 -14.24 4.60
CA LEU A 342 20.85 -14.54 3.43
C LEU A 342 21.66 -15.19 2.31
N GLN A 343 22.86 -14.67 2.04
CA GLN A 343 23.76 -15.26 1.05
C GLN A 343 24.18 -16.69 1.45
N ASP A 344 24.51 -16.91 2.72
CA ASP A 344 24.86 -18.24 3.21
C ASP A 344 23.69 -19.22 3.10
N GLU A 345 22.45 -18.79 3.42
CA GLU A 345 21.24 -19.61 3.27
C GLU A 345 20.94 -19.95 1.80
N THR A 346 21.22 -19.04 0.88
CA THR A 346 20.98 -19.23 -0.56
C THR A 346 22.20 -19.83 -1.30
N SER A 347 23.27 -20.19 -0.61
CA SER A 347 24.53 -20.65 -1.23
C SER A 347 24.35 -21.92 -2.07
N SER A 348 23.49 -22.84 -1.64
CA SER A 348 23.19 -24.06 -2.40
C SER A 348 22.43 -23.80 -3.71
N LEU A 349 21.75 -22.67 -3.81
CA LEU A 349 21.00 -22.27 -5.00
C LEU A 349 21.90 -21.59 -6.04
N HIS A 350 23.07 -21.14 -5.63
CA HIS A 350 24.01 -20.39 -6.47
C HIS A 350 24.62 -21.24 -7.59
N SER A 351 24.82 -22.53 -7.38
CA SER A 351 25.37 -23.46 -8.39
C SER A 351 24.50 -23.56 -9.66
N GLU A 352 23.24 -23.17 -9.57
CA GLU A 352 22.27 -23.12 -10.65
C GLU A 352 21.96 -21.67 -11.09
N SER A 353 22.97 -20.82 -11.18
CA SER A 353 22.89 -19.35 -11.35
C SER A 353 22.09 -18.86 -12.58
N SER A 354 21.74 -19.73 -13.50
CA SER A 354 20.85 -19.43 -14.64
C SER A 354 19.36 -19.62 -14.33
N ILE A 355 19.01 -20.19 -13.18
CA ILE A 355 17.64 -20.58 -12.86
C ILE A 355 17.01 -19.57 -11.93
N ILE A 356 15.76 -19.18 -12.21
CA ILE A 356 14.93 -18.42 -11.30
C ILE A 356 14.51 -19.34 -10.15
N VAL A 357 14.67 -18.89 -8.90
CA VAL A 357 14.35 -19.71 -7.73
C VAL A 357 12.85 -20.00 -7.69
N PRO A 358 12.43 -21.28 -7.67
CA PRO A 358 11.03 -21.65 -7.59
C PRO A 358 10.38 -21.12 -6.29
N PHE A 359 9.09 -20.75 -6.36
CA PHE A 359 8.39 -20.20 -5.20
C PHE A 359 8.45 -21.12 -3.98
N LYS A 360 8.22 -22.41 -4.17
CA LYS A 360 8.28 -23.39 -3.07
C LYS A 360 9.65 -23.40 -2.39
N THR A 361 10.73 -23.40 -3.16
CA THR A 361 12.10 -23.34 -2.65
C THR A 361 12.34 -22.03 -1.89
N ALA A 362 11.95 -20.88 -2.47
CA ALA A 362 12.12 -19.59 -1.83
C ALA A 362 11.33 -19.48 -0.51
N GLN A 363 10.12 -20.03 -0.47
CA GLN A 363 9.24 -20.03 0.73
C GLN A 363 9.81 -20.91 1.85
N ASP A 364 10.51 -21.97 1.50
CA ASP A 364 11.11 -22.93 2.45
C ASP A 364 12.43 -22.42 3.06
N LEU A 365 12.94 -21.24 2.67
CA LEU A 365 14.12 -20.59 3.25
C LEU A 365 13.71 -19.83 4.54
N PRO A 366 14.06 -20.34 5.74
CA PRO A 366 13.53 -19.78 6.98
C PRO A 366 14.06 -18.38 7.29
N TYR A 367 15.32 -18.07 6.96
CA TYR A 367 15.88 -16.76 7.21
C TYR A 367 15.37 -15.71 6.22
N LEU A 368 15.24 -16.07 4.94
CA LEU A 368 14.60 -15.22 3.94
C LEU A 368 13.17 -14.88 4.33
N ASN A 369 12.40 -15.86 4.81
CA ASN A 369 11.06 -15.66 5.34
C ASN A 369 11.06 -14.64 6.48
N ALA A 370 11.98 -14.79 7.43
CA ALA A 370 12.12 -13.90 8.58
C ALA A 370 12.48 -12.46 8.14
N VAL A 371 13.39 -12.30 7.17
CA VAL A 371 13.79 -10.99 6.62
C VAL A 371 12.62 -10.29 5.93
N ILE A 372 11.87 -10.99 5.08
CA ILE A 372 10.72 -10.43 4.38
C ILE A 372 9.63 -9.99 5.38
N ARG A 373 9.31 -10.84 6.34
CA ARG A 373 8.31 -10.53 7.38
C ARG A 373 8.71 -9.32 8.23
N GLU A 374 9.97 -9.25 8.63
CA GLU A 374 10.48 -8.13 9.42
C GLU A 374 10.53 -6.83 8.60
N ALA A 375 10.88 -6.90 7.32
CA ALA A 375 10.83 -5.74 6.44
C ALA A 375 9.41 -5.18 6.28
N MET A 376 8.42 -6.06 6.07
CA MET A 376 7.01 -5.66 6.01
C MET A 376 6.51 -5.07 7.34
N ARG A 377 6.97 -5.58 8.48
CA ARG A 377 6.69 -5.00 9.79
C ARG A 377 7.28 -3.60 9.91
N MET A 378 8.56 -3.44 9.59
CA MET A 378 9.28 -2.17 9.71
C MET A 378 8.74 -1.11 8.74
N HIS A 379 8.36 -1.53 7.55
CA HIS A 379 7.87 -0.65 6.49
C HIS A 379 6.63 -1.26 5.80
N PRO A 380 5.46 -1.25 6.46
CA PRO A 380 4.23 -1.71 5.84
C PRO A 380 3.88 -0.84 4.63
N GLY A 381 3.43 -1.47 3.54
CA GLY A 381 3.09 -0.77 2.30
C GLY A 381 2.01 0.30 2.48
N VAL A 382 1.11 0.09 3.46
CA VAL A 382 0.08 1.07 3.87
C VAL A 382 0.37 1.51 5.30
N ALA A 383 0.43 2.83 5.53
CA ALA A 383 0.74 3.39 6.84
C ALA A 383 -0.11 4.63 7.19
N MET A 384 -1.41 4.49 7.04
CA MET A 384 -2.43 5.42 7.54
C MET A 384 -3.48 4.67 8.34
N CYS A 385 -4.25 5.40 9.14
CA CYS A 385 -5.36 4.87 9.91
C CYS A 385 -6.37 4.17 9.00
N LEU A 386 -6.64 2.88 9.22
CA LEU A 386 -7.59 2.08 8.45
C LEU A 386 -9.01 2.28 8.99
N GLU A 387 -9.62 3.39 8.65
CA GLU A 387 -10.86 3.90 9.23
C GLU A 387 -12.07 2.96 9.08
N ARG A 388 -12.85 2.89 10.17
CA ARG A 388 -14.13 2.19 10.25
C ARG A 388 -15.13 3.00 11.08
N TYR A 389 -16.39 2.97 10.70
CA TYR A 389 -17.47 3.46 11.57
C TYR A 389 -17.70 2.48 12.73
N VAL A 390 -17.84 3.02 13.91
CA VAL A 390 -18.31 2.29 15.09
C VAL A 390 -19.80 2.02 14.91
N PRO A 391 -20.28 0.76 15.09
CA PRO A 391 -21.69 0.42 15.05
C PRO A 391 -22.51 1.17 16.10
N ASP A 392 -23.84 1.17 15.96
CA ASP A 392 -24.76 1.93 16.85
C ASP A 392 -24.62 1.54 18.32
N GLU A 393 -24.25 0.30 18.61
CA GLU A 393 -24.01 -0.20 19.98
C GLU A 393 -22.79 0.43 20.64
N GLY A 394 -21.92 1.08 19.86
CA GLY A 394 -20.68 1.65 20.32
C GLY A 394 -19.54 0.64 20.47
N LEU A 395 -18.39 1.12 20.94
CA LEU A 395 -17.20 0.33 21.21
C LEU A 395 -16.70 0.61 22.62
N THR A 396 -16.71 -0.40 23.48
CA THR A 396 -16.03 -0.34 24.79
C THR A 396 -14.59 -0.79 24.64
N LEU A 397 -13.65 0.07 25.04
CA LEU A 397 -12.21 -0.22 25.04
C LEU A 397 -11.83 -1.10 26.25
N PRO A 398 -10.68 -1.77 26.22
CA PRO A 398 -10.23 -2.64 27.32
C PRO A 398 -10.09 -1.93 28.68
N ASP A 399 -9.84 -0.62 28.68
CA ASP A 399 -9.76 0.21 29.90
C ASP A 399 -11.12 0.73 30.40
N GLY A 400 -12.23 0.31 29.77
CA GLY A 400 -13.59 0.71 30.10
C GLY A 400 -14.05 2.04 29.46
N GLN A 401 -13.21 2.74 28.73
CA GLN A 401 -13.65 3.89 27.97
C GLN A 401 -14.61 3.49 26.84
N PHE A 402 -15.58 4.36 26.54
CA PHE A 402 -16.63 4.09 25.56
C PHE A 402 -16.57 5.07 24.40
N ILE A 403 -16.56 4.53 23.16
CA ILE A 403 -16.66 5.28 21.91
C ILE A 403 -18.06 5.07 21.34
N PRO A 404 -18.88 6.12 21.22
CA PRO A 404 -20.25 6.00 20.70
C PRO A 404 -20.33 5.56 19.25
N GLY A 405 -21.48 4.98 18.87
CA GLY A 405 -21.82 4.68 17.49
C GLY A 405 -21.75 5.92 16.58
N GLY A 406 -21.40 5.72 15.31
CA GLY A 406 -21.21 6.78 14.33
C GLY A 406 -19.87 7.53 14.43
N CYS A 407 -19.10 7.33 15.51
CA CYS A 407 -17.69 7.75 15.55
C CYS A 407 -16.84 6.86 14.63
N ILE A 408 -15.65 7.33 14.31
CA ILE A 408 -14.71 6.62 13.45
C ILE A 408 -13.53 6.15 14.32
N VAL A 409 -13.19 4.88 14.18
CA VAL A 409 -11.99 4.28 14.77
C VAL A 409 -11.16 3.63 13.67
N GLY A 410 -9.89 3.48 13.95
CA GLY A 410 -9.01 2.71 13.08
C GLY A 410 -7.66 2.48 13.73
N MET A 411 -6.82 1.74 13.04
CA MET A 411 -5.45 1.46 13.45
C MET A 411 -4.52 1.74 12.29
N ASN A 412 -3.38 2.32 12.58
CA ASN A 412 -2.32 2.50 11.60
C ASN A 412 -1.37 1.29 11.64
N PRO A 413 -1.21 0.52 10.55
CA PRO A 413 -0.30 -0.62 10.53
C PRO A 413 1.13 -0.30 10.96
N TYR A 414 1.62 0.90 10.64
CA TYR A 414 2.96 1.35 11.02
C TYR A 414 3.11 1.57 12.54
N VAL A 415 2.06 2.05 13.20
CA VAL A 415 2.01 2.22 14.67
C VAL A 415 1.96 0.86 15.35
N LEU A 416 1.02 0.01 14.96
CA LEU A 416 0.91 -1.36 15.50
C LEU A 416 2.19 -2.17 15.36
N ALA A 417 2.91 -1.99 14.25
CA ALA A 417 4.20 -2.63 13.99
C ALA A 417 5.31 -2.19 14.95
N ARG A 418 5.07 -1.17 15.78
CA ARG A 418 5.99 -0.63 16.78
C ARG A 418 5.47 -0.76 18.22
N ASN A 419 4.34 -1.41 18.41
CA ASN A 419 3.78 -1.67 19.74
C ASN A 419 4.69 -2.62 20.53
N GLN A 420 5.34 -2.09 21.56
CA GLN A 420 6.32 -2.83 22.37
C GLN A 420 5.71 -4.01 23.14
N SER A 421 4.43 -3.98 23.46
CA SER A 421 3.76 -5.11 24.13
C SER A 421 3.70 -6.36 23.25
N VAL A 422 3.71 -6.18 21.93
CA VAL A 422 3.72 -7.25 20.93
C VAL A 422 5.14 -7.61 20.49
N TRP A 423 5.91 -6.57 20.13
CA TRP A 423 7.17 -6.73 19.41
C TRP A 423 8.41 -6.66 20.30
N GLY A 424 8.25 -6.32 21.60
CA GLY A 424 9.33 -6.13 22.54
C GLY A 424 9.92 -4.72 22.53
N GLU A 425 10.85 -4.45 23.43
CA GLU A 425 11.49 -3.14 23.60
C GLU A 425 12.27 -2.69 22.35
N ASP A 426 12.71 -3.65 21.54
CA ASP A 426 13.43 -3.46 20.28
C ASP A 426 12.49 -3.35 19.06
N ALA A 427 11.23 -2.99 19.24
CA ALA A 427 10.24 -2.86 18.17
C ALA A 427 10.65 -1.88 17.07
N ASP A 428 11.45 -0.86 17.37
CA ASP A 428 11.94 0.12 16.42
C ASP A 428 13.15 -0.37 15.59
N PHE A 429 13.70 -1.57 15.87
CA PHE A 429 14.85 -2.11 15.19
C PHE A 429 14.48 -3.26 14.25
N PHE A 430 15.19 -3.31 13.11
CA PHE A 430 15.07 -4.41 12.15
C PHE A 430 15.83 -5.63 12.69
N ARG A 431 15.11 -6.66 13.05
CA ARG A 431 15.67 -7.91 13.63
C ARG A 431 14.90 -9.13 13.11
N PRO A 432 15.33 -9.75 12.01
CA PRO A 432 14.69 -10.94 11.42
C PRO A 432 14.59 -12.11 12.40
N GLU A 433 15.54 -12.25 13.33
CA GLU A 433 15.58 -13.31 14.35
C GLU A 433 14.31 -13.32 15.23
N ARG A 434 13.57 -12.23 15.28
CA ARG A 434 12.27 -12.12 15.93
C ARG A 434 11.27 -13.20 15.44
N TRP A 435 11.38 -13.59 14.19
CA TRP A 435 10.51 -14.55 13.54
C TRP A 435 11.00 -15.99 13.63
N LEU A 436 12.19 -16.19 14.20
CA LEU A 436 12.83 -17.49 14.35
C LEU A 436 12.79 -17.94 15.81
N ARG A 437 12.80 -19.24 16.01
CA ARG A 437 13.01 -19.82 17.33
C ARG A 437 14.47 -19.79 17.72
N ASP A 438 14.77 -19.35 18.94
CA ASP A 438 16.07 -19.55 19.58
C ASP A 438 15.92 -20.68 20.63
N PRO A 439 16.36 -21.91 20.33
CA PRO A 439 16.19 -23.04 21.23
C PRO A 439 16.96 -22.92 22.55
N THR A 440 17.90 -21.95 22.63
CA THR A 440 18.65 -21.67 23.86
C THR A 440 17.93 -20.73 24.81
N ARG A 441 16.90 -20.01 24.33
CA ARG A 441 16.18 -18.96 25.06
C ARG A 441 14.72 -19.23 25.29
N GLU A 442 14.10 -20.08 24.45
CA GLU A 442 12.66 -20.35 24.53
C GLU A 442 12.33 -21.80 24.16
N THR A 443 11.26 -22.33 24.78
CA THR A 443 10.68 -23.63 24.39
C THR A 443 9.90 -23.48 23.08
N GLU A 444 9.52 -24.62 22.48
CA GLU A 444 8.67 -24.61 21.27
C GLU A 444 7.31 -23.94 21.55
N GLU A 445 6.71 -24.24 22.70
CA GLU A 445 5.41 -23.71 23.09
C GLU A 445 5.46 -22.18 23.27
N ALA A 446 6.52 -21.67 23.92
CA ALA A 446 6.73 -20.22 24.10
C ALA A 446 6.93 -19.51 22.76
N TYR A 447 7.68 -20.13 21.85
CA TYR A 447 7.86 -19.63 20.48
C TYR A 447 6.52 -19.56 19.73
N GLN A 448 5.74 -20.64 19.75
CA GLN A 448 4.44 -20.68 19.05
C GLN A 448 3.46 -19.65 19.61
N GLU A 449 3.41 -19.44 20.93
CA GLU A 449 2.55 -18.41 21.53
C GLU A 449 3.02 -17.00 21.18
N ARG A 450 4.34 -16.75 21.16
CA ARG A 450 4.92 -15.48 20.70
C ARG A 450 4.59 -15.23 19.22
N LEU A 451 4.75 -16.22 18.37
CA LEU A 451 4.44 -16.14 16.94
C LEU A 451 2.95 -15.88 16.68
N LYS A 452 2.08 -16.57 17.45
CA LYS A 452 0.62 -16.35 17.38
C LYS A 452 0.23 -14.91 17.77
N ARG A 453 0.83 -14.36 18.83
CA ARG A 453 0.62 -12.97 19.25
C ARG A 453 1.08 -11.98 18.18
N MET A 454 2.27 -12.16 17.62
CA MET A 454 2.79 -11.31 16.54
C MET A 454 1.92 -11.37 15.28
N ASN A 455 1.49 -12.58 14.87
CA ASN A 455 0.60 -12.76 13.72
C ASN A 455 -0.79 -12.12 13.94
N ALA A 456 -1.28 -12.13 15.18
CA ALA A 456 -2.58 -11.52 15.50
C ALA A 456 -2.55 -9.98 15.45
N ALA A 457 -1.37 -9.37 15.63
CA ALA A 457 -1.15 -7.94 15.61
C ALA A 457 -0.70 -7.41 14.23
N ASP A 458 -0.46 -8.30 13.25
CA ASP A 458 0.01 -7.92 11.92
C ASP A 458 -1.16 -7.44 11.05
N LEU A 459 -1.14 -6.17 10.69
CA LEU A 459 -2.08 -5.54 9.75
C LEU A 459 -1.45 -5.21 8.39
N THR A 460 -0.30 -5.75 8.04
CA THR A 460 0.40 -5.49 6.76
C THR A 460 -0.53 -5.66 5.55
N PHE A 461 -1.36 -6.69 5.55
CA PHE A 461 -2.36 -6.96 4.51
C PHE A 461 -3.79 -6.63 4.94
N GLY A 462 -3.97 -5.86 6.03
CA GLY A 462 -5.28 -5.67 6.61
C GLY A 462 -5.83 -6.93 7.27
N ALA A 463 -7.12 -6.92 7.64
CA ALA A 463 -7.75 -8.08 8.29
C ALA A 463 -9.24 -8.22 7.92
N GLY A 464 -9.83 -9.36 8.30
CA GLY A 464 -11.24 -9.68 8.15
C GLY A 464 -11.72 -9.74 6.70
N SER A 465 -12.96 -9.27 6.47
CA SER A 465 -13.57 -9.29 5.13
C SER A 465 -12.83 -8.42 4.10
N ARG A 466 -12.02 -7.47 4.57
CA ARG A 466 -11.27 -6.48 3.77
C ARG A 466 -9.76 -6.80 3.68
N VAL A 467 -9.34 -8.00 4.06
CA VAL A 467 -7.97 -8.47 3.86
C VAL A 467 -7.58 -8.37 2.39
N CYS A 468 -6.33 -8.03 2.11
CA CYS A 468 -5.80 -7.89 0.75
C CYS A 468 -6.04 -9.16 -0.06
N ILE A 469 -6.78 -9.03 -1.16
CA ILE A 469 -7.09 -10.16 -2.04
C ILE A 469 -5.83 -10.64 -2.78
N GLY A 470 -4.91 -9.72 -3.14
CA GLY A 470 -3.67 -10.00 -3.86
C GLY A 470 -2.53 -10.57 -3.02
N ARG A 471 -2.74 -10.81 -1.70
CA ARG A 471 -1.68 -11.24 -0.78
C ARG A 471 -0.86 -12.43 -1.30
N SER A 472 -1.52 -13.47 -1.83
CA SER A 472 -0.82 -14.68 -2.29
C SER A 472 0.07 -14.40 -3.49
N LEU A 473 -0.40 -13.56 -4.43
CA LEU A 473 0.36 -13.17 -5.61
C LEU A 473 1.57 -12.32 -5.22
N GLY A 474 1.36 -11.23 -4.46
CA GLY A 474 2.45 -10.34 -4.06
C GLY A 474 3.50 -11.06 -3.22
N MET A 475 3.10 -11.97 -2.32
CA MET A 475 4.06 -12.77 -1.56
C MET A 475 4.87 -13.73 -2.45
N MET A 476 4.24 -14.35 -3.46
CA MET A 476 4.96 -15.18 -4.43
C MET A 476 6.04 -14.37 -5.15
N GLU A 477 5.71 -13.18 -5.63
CA GLU A 477 6.66 -12.28 -6.28
C GLU A 477 7.80 -11.90 -5.35
N VAL A 478 7.49 -11.46 -4.13
CA VAL A 478 8.50 -11.02 -3.15
C VAL A 478 9.48 -12.13 -2.80
N TYR A 479 9.00 -13.35 -2.52
CA TYR A 479 9.87 -14.47 -2.21
C TYR A 479 10.79 -14.83 -3.39
N LYS A 480 10.24 -14.92 -4.60
CA LYS A 480 11.00 -15.31 -5.79
C LYS A 480 12.05 -14.28 -6.17
N VAL A 481 11.68 -13.00 -6.19
CA VAL A 481 12.61 -11.91 -6.53
C VAL A 481 13.73 -11.83 -5.50
N MET A 482 13.42 -11.82 -4.21
CA MET A 482 14.45 -11.73 -3.17
C MET A 482 15.39 -12.94 -3.19
N ALA A 483 14.86 -14.16 -3.27
CA ALA A 483 15.69 -15.36 -3.36
C ALA A 483 16.61 -15.32 -4.58
N THR A 484 16.08 -14.92 -5.74
CA THR A 484 16.84 -14.85 -6.99
C THR A 484 17.91 -13.77 -6.95
N LEU A 485 17.59 -12.55 -6.45
CA LEU A 485 18.58 -11.48 -6.36
C LEU A 485 19.73 -11.82 -5.39
N VAL A 486 19.40 -12.36 -4.21
CA VAL A 486 20.40 -12.74 -3.19
C VAL A 486 21.30 -13.87 -3.68
N SER A 487 20.75 -14.87 -4.40
CA SER A 487 21.54 -15.99 -4.91
C SER A 487 22.45 -15.61 -6.09
N ARG A 488 22.06 -14.60 -6.91
CA ARG A 488 22.77 -14.25 -8.15
C ARG A 488 23.78 -13.12 -8.00
N TYR A 489 23.54 -12.18 -7.10
CA TYR A 489 24.29 -10.93 -7.08
C TYR A 489 24.94 -10.62 -5.75
N GLU A 490 26.14 -10.03 -5.84
CA GLU A 490 26.70 -9.19 -4.79
C GLU A 490 26.11 -7.80 -4.94
N VAL A 491 25.43 -7.33 -3.90
CA VAL A 491 24.75 -6.03 -3.90
C VAL A 491 25.29 -5.20 -2.74
N GLU A 492 25.78 -4.02 -3.03
CA GLU A 492 26.33 -3.09 -2.04
C GLU A 492 25.61 -1.75 -2.15
N LEU A 493 25.12 -1.19 -1.02
CA LEU A 493 24.60 0.18 -1.01
C LEU A 493 25.67 1.18 -1.40
N ALA A 494 25.32 2.16 -2.22
CA ALA A 494 26.24 3.24 -2.60
C ALA A 494 26.63 4.09 -1.39
N ASP A 495 25.70 4.36 -0.50
CA ASP A 495 25.91 5.01 0.79
C ASP A 495 25.31 4.15 1.93
N PRO A 496 26.14 3.31 2.58
CA PRO A 496 25.67 2.50 3.70
C PRO A 496 25.17 3.30 4.91
N LYS A 497 25.57 4.56 5.05
CA LYS A 497 25.13 5.45 6.15
C LYS A 497 23.92 6.29 5.76
N GLY A 498 23.73 6.55 4.47
CA GLY A 498 22.60 7.32 3.95
C GLY A 498 21.27 6.63 4.23
N GLU A 499 20.23 7.44 4.39
CA GLU A 499 18.87 6.94 4.56
C GLU A 499 18.07 7.19 3.29
N TRP A 500 17.24 6.20 2.93
CA TRP A 500 16.28 6.38 1.85
C TRP A 500 15.29 7.51 2.16
N LYS A 501 14.70 8.08 1.14
CA LYS A 501 13.61 9.03 1.31
C LYS A 501 12.30 8.28 1.28
N THR A 502 11.36 8.65 2.16
CA THR A 502 10.02 8.07 2.19
C THR A 502 8.96 9.15 2.05
N HIS A 503 7.92 8.85 1.28
CA HIS A 503 6.74 9.68 1.12
C HIS A 503 5.48 8.84 1.32
N ASN A 504 4.70 9.19 2.35
CA ASN A 504 3.45 8.50 2.67
C ASN A 504 2.26 9.24 2.07
N SER A 505 1.69 8.65 1.04
CA SER A 505 0.44 9.06 0.41
C SER A 505 -0.59 7.91 0.46
N PHE A 506 -0.78 7.32 1.62
CA PHE A 506 -1.42 6.05 1.90
C PHE A 506 -0.46 4.87 1.66
N PHE A 507 0.09 4.75 0.44
CA PHE A 507 1.28 3.93 0.18
C PHE A 507 2.54 4.68 0.63
N VAL A 508 3.48 3.97 1.27
CA VAL A 508 4.73 4.56 1.76
C VAL A 508 5.84 4.31 0.75
N ARG A 509 5.91 5.16 -0.27
CA ARG A 509 6.89 5.06 -1.35
C ARG A 509 8.30 5.39 -0.85
N GLN A 510 9.30 4.76 -1.46
CA GLN A 510 10.71 4.95 -1.17
C GLN A 510 11.44 5.46 -2.41
N GLU A 511 12.51 6.24 -2.18
CA GLU A 511 13.42 6.75 -3.20
C GLU A 511 14.86 6.68 -2.70
N GLY A 512 15.81 6.55 -3.63
CA GLY A 512 17.24 6.66 -3.33
C GLY A 512 17.86 5.36 -2.82
N ILE A 513 17.46 4.21 -3.36
CA ILE A 513 18.09 2.92 -3.09
C ILE A 513 19.13 2.64 -4.18
N GLU A 514 20.22 3.39 -4.15
CA GLU A 514 21.31 3.23 -5.10
C GLU A 514 22.28 2.14 -4.65
N VAL A 515 22.60 1.23 -5.57
CA VAL A 515 23.48 0.07 -5.31
C VAL A 515 24.55 -0.11 -6.38
N LYS A 516 25.62 -0.80 -6.02
CA LYS A 516 26.55 -1.43 -6.95
C LYS A 516 26.19 -2.90 -7.08
N LEU A 517 26.14 -3.38 -8.32
CA LEU A 517 25.80 -4.77 -8.64
C LEU A 517 27.01 -5.47 -9.25
N ARG A 518 27.25 -6.70 -8.82
CA ARG A 518 28.20 -7.64 -9.43
C ARG A 518 27.58 -9.03 -9.42
N ARG A 519 28.01 -9.91 -10.36
CA ARG A 519 27.67 -11.32 -10.22
C ARG A 519 28.35 -11.88 -8.98
N ARG A 520 27.64 -12.70 -8.27
CA ARG A 520 28.21 -13.44 -7.16
C ARG A 520 29.23 -14.45 -7.71
N SER A 521 30.47 -14.45 -7.15
CA SER A 521 31.44 -15.46 -7.48
C SER A 521 31.08 -16.79 -6.82
N THR A 522 31.27 -17.87 -7.57
CA THR A 522 31.08 -19.26 -7.11
C THR A 522 32.03 -19.62 -5.96
#